data_7055b9722eaaedbe3316a908ae2f3a90
#
_entry.id   7055b9722eaaedbe3316a908ae2f3a90
#
_cell.length_a   1.000
_cell.length_b   1.000
_cell.length_c   1.000
_cell.angle_alpha   90.00
_cell.angle_beta   90.00
_cell.angle_gamma   90.00
#
_symmetry.space_group_name_H-M   'P 1'
#
loop_
_entity.id
_entity.type
_entity.pdbx_description
1 polymer ?
#
loop_
_entity_poly.entity_id
_entity_poly.type
_entity_poly.pdbx_seq_one_letter_code
_entity_poly.pdbx_strand_id
1 'polypeptide(L)'
;MLHIAYSLKELDFAALMAVYGEGNRENGEYFYPELTPGEALRRAEQDFYDYLSQDFFQADGALYALWEVQGAYVSALRLEPYREGYLLEALETAPDKRGRGYANSLMGAFLTFAREKGMLPIYSHIRKGNVPSQRVHSACGFTVYKDLAVYIDGSVDYKCNTWKFL
;
A
#
# COMPACT_ATOMS: atom_id res chain seq x y z
N MET A 1 5.93 -6.92 -14.24
CA MET A 1 5.65 -5.69 -15.05
C MET A 1 4.84 -4.73 -14.18
N LEU A 2 5.10 -3.42 -14.27
CA LEU A 2 4.30 -2.41 -13.56
C LEU A 2 2.92 -2.25 -14.23
N HIS A 3 1.86 -2.33 -13.42
CA HIS A 3 0.49 -2.01 -13.78
C HIS A 3 0.00 -0.87 -12.89
N ILE A 4 -0.61 0.17 -13.46
CA ILE A 4 -1.21 1.29 -12.73
C ILE A 4 -2.71 1.26 -12.94
N ALA A 5 -3.48 1.35 -11.86
CA ALA A 5 -4.93 1.41 -11.86
C ALA A 5 -5.42 2.68 -11.15
N TYR A 6 -6.29 3.44 -11.81
CA TYR A 6 -6.90 4.68 -11.32
C TYR A 6 -8.35 4.49 -10.87
N SER A 7 -8.85 3.29 -10.97
CA SER A 7 -10.20 2.93 -10.55
C SER A 7 -10.28 1.46 -10.15
N LEU A 8 -11.29 1.15 -9.34
CA LEU A 8 -11.56 -0.24 -8.95
C LEU A 8 -11.88 -1.16 -10.15
N LYS A 9 -12.41 -0.59 -11.24
CA LYS A 9 -12.74 -1.34 -12.47
C LYS A 9 -11.50 -1.80 -13.24
N GLU A 10 -10.36 -1.17 -13.01
CA GLU A 10 -9.07 -1.51 -13.62
C GLU A 10 -8.29 -2.54 -12.80
N LEU A 11 -8.83 -2.95 -11.64
CA LEU A 11 -8.23 -3.93 -10.74
C LEU A 11 -8.92 -5.29 -10.86
N ASP A 12 -8.13 -6.36 -10.92
CA ASP A 12 -8.62 -7.68 -10.51
C ASP A 12 -8.61 -7.72 -8.97
N PHE A 13 -9.79 -7.51 -8.36
CA PHE A 13 -9.91 -7.44 -6.91
C PHE A 13 -9.53 -8.76 -6.23
N ALA A 14 -9.87 -9.91 -6.84
CA ALA A 14 -9.51 -11.22 -6.27
C ALA A 14 -7.99 -11.42 -6.28
N ALA A 15 -7.30 -11.03 -7.35
CA ALA A 15 -5.85 -11.06 -7.42
C ALA A 15 -5.20 -10.09 -6.43
N LEU A 16 -5.82 -8.92 -6.19
CA LEU A 16 -5.36 -7.97 -5.18
C LEU A 16 -5.51 -8.55 -3.76
N MET A 17 -6.62 -9.23 -3.46
CA MET A 17 -6.82 -9.88 -2.17
C MET A 17 -5.80 -10.99 -1.91
N ALA A 18 -5.28 -11.65 -2.94
CA ALA A 18 -4.19 -12.61 -2.77
C ALA A 18 -2.89 -11.95 -2.26
N VAL A 19 -2.62 -10.69 -2.64
CA VAL A 19 -1.48 -9.92 -2.11
C VAL A 19 -1.68 -9.56 -0.64
N TYR A 20 -2.89 -9.13 -0.26
CA TYR A 20 -3.23 -8.67 1.10
C TYR A 20 -3.81 -9.75 2.01
N GLY A 21 -3.85 -11.01 1.58
CA GLY A 21 -4.58 -12.08 2.26
C GLY A 21 -4.15 -12.32 3.72
N GLU A 22 -2.88 -12.14 4.06
CA GLU A 22 -2.40 -12.26 5.44
C GLU A 22 -2.94 -11.10 6.31
N GLY A 23 -2.76 -9.86 5.88
CA GLY A 23 -3.26 -8.68 6.59
C GLY A 23 -4.79 -8.66 6.70
N ASN A 24 -5.52 -9.09 5.66
CA ASN A 24 -6.97 -9.19 5.72
C ASN A 24 -7.45 -10.27 6.70
N ARG A 25 -6.72 -11.38 6.84
CA ARG A 25 -7.02 -12.39 7.86
C ARG A 25 -6.81 -11.83 9.27
N GLU A 26 -5.69 -11.18 9.52
CA GLU A 26 -5.40 -10.54 10.81
C GLU A 26 -6.43 -9.45 11.15
N ASN A 27 -6.80 -8.62 10.19
CA ASN A 27 -7.85 -7.61 10.36
C ASN A 27 -9.21 -8.24 10.63
N GLY A 28 -9.57 -9.32 9.92
CA GLY A 28 -10.82 -10.05 10.16
C GLY A 28 -10.89 -10.59 11.57
N GLU A 29 -9.85 -11.26 12.03
CA GLU A 29 -9.78 -11.82 13.40
C GLU A 29 -9.81 -10.72 14.47
N TYR A 30 -9.22 -9.56 14.21
CA TYR A 30 -9.20 -8.43 15.14
C TYR A 30 -10.53 -7.70 15.24
N PHE A 31 -11.16 -7.36 14.09
CA PHE A 31 -12.38 -6.56 14.05
C PHE A 31 -13.66 -7.38 14.19
N TYR A 32 -13.61 -8.67 13.90
CA TYR A 32 -14.77 -9.60 13.90
C TYR A 32 -14.48 -10.88 14.69
N PRO A 33 -14.07 -10.76 15.97
CA PRO A 33 -13.65 -11.91 16.79
C PRO A 33 -14.80 -12.91 17.06
N GLU A 34 -16.05 -12.49 16.84
CA GLU A 34 -17.25 -13.34 17.01
C GLU A 34 -17.55 -14.23 15.80
N LEU A 35 -16.94 -13.96 14.64
CA LEU A 35 -17.13 -14.71 13.42
C LEU A 35 -16.15 -15.89 13.31
N THR A 36 -16.51 -16.89 12.50
CA THR A 36 -15.51 -17.90 12.12
C THR A 36 -14.39 -17.26 11.28
N PRO A 37 -13.16 -17.82 11.28
CA PRO A 37 -12.05 -17.24 10.52
C PRO A 37 -12.36 -16.98 9.03
N GLY A 38 -13.14 -17.87 8.40
CA GLY A 38 -13.54 -17.70 7.00
C GLY A 38 -14.58 -16.60 6.80
N GLU A 39 -15.51 -16.39 7.74
CA GLU A 39 -16.48 -15.31 7.70
C GLU A 39 -15.81 -13.98 8.00
N ALA A 40 -14.93 -13.93 9.00
CA ALA A 40 -14.14 -12.75 9.36
C ALA A 40 -13.27 -12.28 8.19
N LEU A 41 -12.60 -13.20 7.48
CA LEU A 41 -11.81 -12.86 6.28
C LEU A 41 -12.71 -12.27 5.17
N ARG A 42 -13.84 -12.90 4.84
CA ARG A 42 -14.77 -12.35 3.84
C ARG A 42 -15.29 -10.97 4.22
N ARG A 43 -15.53 -10.75 5.50
CA ARG A 43 -15.97 -9.44 5.98
C ARG A 43 -14.87 -8.39 5.83
N ALA A 44 -13.63 -8.70 6.20
CA ALA A 44 -12.48 -7.80 6.02
C ALA A 44 -12.23 -7.47 4.54
N GLU A 45 -12.37 -8.45 3.64
CA GLU A 45 -12.26 -8.24 2.19
C GLU A 45 -13.40 -7.36 1.65
N GLN A 46 -14.63 -7.51 2.16
CA GLN A 46 -15.76 -6.65 1.80
C GLN A 46 -15.53 -5.21 2.28
N ASP A 47 -15.09 -5.01 3.52
CA ASP A 47 -14.76 -3.69 4.05
C ASP A 47 -13.65 -3.02 3.23
N PHE A 48 -12.67 -3.81 2.78
CA PHE A 48 -11.61 -3.30 1.92
C PHE A 48 -12.14 -2.89 0.53
N TYR A 49 -13.03 -3.69 -0.05
CA TYR A 49 -13.72 -3.33 -1.30
C TYR A 49 -14.52 -2.03 -1.15
N ASP A 50 -15.31 -1.92 -0.08
CA ASP A 50 -16.14 -0.75 0.20
C ASP A 50 -15.27 0.50 0.38
N TYR A 51 -14.17 0.40 1.13
CA TYR A 51 -13.19 1.48 1.27
C TYR A 51 -12.60 1.92 -0.08
N LEU A 52 -12.18 0.99 -0.93
CA LEU A 52 -11.64 1.33 -2.24
C LEU A 52 -12.67 2.03 -3.13
N SER A 53 -13.94 1.57 -3.08
CA SER A 53 -15.00 2.07 -3.95
C SER A 53 -15.60 3.39 -3.47
N GLN A 54 -15.72 3.59 -2.16
CA GLN A 54 -16.46 4.71 -1.56
C GLN A 54 -15.56 5.86 -1.12
N ASP A 55 -14.29 5.56 -0.80
CA ASP A 55 -13.35 6.53 -0.25
C ASP A 55 -12.10 6.69 -1.12
N PHE A 56 -11.27 5.66 -1.23
CA PHE A 56 -9.94 5.77 -1.81
C PHE A 56 -9.95 6.28 -3.26
N PHE A 57 -10.69 5.64 -4.17
CA PHE A 57 -10.75 6.05 -5.57
C PHE A 57 -11.66 7.26 -5.83
N GLN A 58 -12.26 7.83 -4.80
CA GLN A 58 -12.95 9.12 -4.91
C GLN A 58 -11.98 10.31 -4.80
N ALA A 59 -10.78 10.09 -4.24
CA ALA A 59 -9.76 11.13 -4.20
C ALA A 59 -9.13 11.30 -5.60
N ASP A 60 -9.19 12.51 -6.14
CA ASP A 60 -8.57 12.81 -7.43
C ASP A 60 -7.06 12.63 -7.37
N GLY A 61 -6.50 11.79 -8.24
CA GLY A 61 -5.09 11.41 -8.25
C GLY A 61 -4.74 10.17 -7.42
N ALA A 62 -5.73 9.53 -6.76
CA ALA A 62 -5.50 8.23 -6.12
C ALA A 62 -5.24 7.14 -7.18
N LEU A 63 -4.30 6.24 -6.88
CA LEU A 63 -3.95 5.12 -7.76
C LEU A 63 -3.42 3.92 -6.99
N TYR A 64 -3.54 2.75 -7.60
CA TYR A 64 -2.80 1.54 -7.25
C TYR A 64 -1.66 1.31 -8.22
N ALA A 65 -0.51 0.90 -7.70
CA ALA A 65 0.59 0.35 -8.47
C ALA A 65 0.80 -1.12 -8.09
N LEU A 66 0.86 -1.98 -9.09
CA LEU A 66 0.92 -3.43 -8.93
C LEU A 66 2.10 -3.98 -9.71
N TRP A 67 2.79 -4.97 -9.13
CA TRP A 67 3.79 -5.74 -9.85
C TRP A 67 3.20 -7.05 -10.29
N GLU A 68 3.08 -7.21 -11.59
CA GLU A 68 2.51 -8.39 -12.21
C GLU A 68 3.60 -9.34 -12.72
N VAL A 69 3.44 -10.62 -12.42
CA VAL A 69 4.28 -11.71 -12.91
C VAL A 69 3.37 -12.84 -13.40
N GLN A 70 3.50 -13.18 -14.68
CA GLN A 70 2.71 -14.24 -15.30
C GLN A 70 1.18 -14.10 -15.11
N GLY A 71 0.68 -12.87 -15.19
CA GLY A 71 -0.74 -12.57 -15.06
C GLY A 71 -1.26 -12.52 -13.60
N ALA A 72 -0.39 -12.63 -12.60
CA ALA A 72 -0.76 -12.54 -11.20
C ALA A 72 -0.12 -11.31 -10.52
N TYR A 73 -0.85 -10.62 -9.65
CA TYR A 73 -0.28 -9.59 -8.79
C TYR A 73 0.57 -10.24 -7.70
N VAL A 74 1.83 -9.85 -7.61
CA VAL A 74 2.77 -10.40 -6.60
C VAL A 74 3.17 -9.36 -5.56
N SER A 75 3.04 -8.07 -5.88
CA SER A 75 3.24 -6.96 -4.94
C SER A 75 2.35 -5.80 -5.33
N ALA A 76 1.93 -5.01 -4.37
CA ALA A 76 1.04 -3.87 -4.55
C ALA A 76 1.44 -2.72 -3.62
N LEU A 77 1.13 -1.50 -4.02
CA LEU A 77 1.12 -0.29 -3.20
C LEU A 77 0.01 0.63 -3.68
N ARG A 78 -0.42 1.55 -2.84
CA ARG A 78 -1.35 2.60 -3.22
C ARG A 78 -0.78 3.98 -2.94
N LEU A 79 -1.27 4.95 -3.70
CA LEU A 79 -0.86 6.34 -3.60
C LEU A 79 -2.10 7.23 -3.62
N GLU A 80 -2.14 8.22 -2.74
CA GLU A 80 -3.20 9.23 -2.72
C GLU A 80 -2.63 10.62 -2.41
N PRO A 81 -3.35 11.70 -2.77
CA PRO A 81 -2.92 13.06 -2.47
C PRO A 81 -2.69 13.27 -0.98
N TYR A 82 -1.60 13.91 -0.63
CA TYR A 82 -1.22 14.19 0.75
C TYR A 82 -0.35 15.43 0.82
N ARG A 83 -0.81 16.45 1.55
CA ARG A 83 -0.10 17.75 1.67
C ARG A 83 0.20 18.33 0.28
N GLU A 84 1.47 18.75 0.07
CA GLU A 84 1.96 19.25 -1.22
C GLU A 84 2.39 18.14 -2.19
N GLY A 85 2.15 16.88 -1.87
CA GLY A 85 2.54 15.72 -2.67
C GLY A 85 1.59 14.56 -2.51
N TYR A 86 2.14 13.36 -2.26
CA TYR A 86 1.40 12.13 -2.20
C TYR A 86 1.83 11.28 -1.01
N LEU A 87 0.91 10.45 -0.48
CA LEU A 87 1.19 9.43 0.51
C LEU A 87 1.19 8.05 -0.15
N LEU A 88 2.31 7.35 -0.03
CA LEU A 88 2.47 5.96 -0.42
C LEU A 88 2.16 5.08 0.78
N GLU A 89 1.21 4.17 0.60
CA GLU A 89 0.71 3.29 1.63
C GLU A 89 0.60 1.84 1.14
N ALA A 90 0.36 0.94 2.09
CA ALA A 90 0.00 -0.44 1.86
C ALA A 90 0.95 -1.18 0.89
N LEU A 91 2.26 -0.86 0.94
CA LEU A 91 3.25 -1.65 0.22
C LEU A 91 3.28 -3.06 0.81
N GLU A 92 2.86 -4.03 0.00
CA GLU A 92 2.79 -5.43 0.39
C GLU A 92 3.27 -6.35 -0.73
N THR A 93 3.77 -7.50 -0.36
CA THR A 93 4.12 -8.59 -1.28
C THR A 93 3.43 -9.86 -0.82
N ALA A 94 2.79 -10.57 -1.73
CA ALA A 94 2.11 -11.83 -1.45
C ALA A 94 3.02 -12.77 -0.64
N PRO A 95 2.54 -13.40 0.44
CA PRO A 95 3.38 -14.11 1.40
C PRO A 95 4.31 -15.16 0.77
N ASP A 96 3.81 -15.94 -0.20
CA ASP A 96 4.56 -16.96 -0.93
C ASP A 96 5.55 -16.40 -1.97
N LYS A 97 5.52 -15.08 -2.20
CA LYS A 97 6.37 -14.35 -3.16
C LYS A 97 7.44 -13.48 -2.50
N ARG A 98 7.44 -13.39 -1.16
CA ARG A 98 8.41 -12.60 -0.39
C ARG A 98 9.85 -13.11 -0.60
N GLY A 99 10.83 -12.25 -0.33
CA GLY A 99 12.25 -12.60 -0.47
C GLY A 99 12.77 -12.65 -1.91
N ARG A 100 11.97 -12.34 -2.92
CA ARG A 100 12.33 -12.39 -4.34
C ARG A 100 12.58 -11.00 -4.96
N GLY A 101 12.59 -9.94 -4.15
CA GLY A 101 12.86 -8.58 -4.62
C GLY A 101 11.67 -7.86 -5.27
N TYR A 102 10.47 -8.43 -5.27
CA TYR A 102 9.31 -7.83 -5.96
C TYR A 102 8.89 -6.46 -5.39
N ALA A 103 8.99 -6.25 -4.07
CA ALA A 103 8.74 -4.94 -3.48
C ALA A 103 9.72 -3.88 -4.01
N ASN A 104 11.01 -4.20 -4.14
CA ASN A 104 12.01 -3.29 -4.72
C ASN A 104 11.73 -3.05 -6.22
N SER A 105 11.35 -4.08 -6.97
CA SER A 105 11.01 -3.95 -8.40
C SER A 105 9.79 -3.05 -8.59
N LEU A 106 8.72 -3.26 -7.79
CA LEU A 106 7.53 -2.43 -7.81
C LEU A 106 7.88 -0.98 -7.46
N MET A 107 8.54 -0.77 -6.32
CA MET A 107 8.89 0.56 -5.82
C MET A 107 9.77 1.31 -6.82
N GLY A 108 10.82 0.69 -7.35
CA GLY A 108 11.73 1.34 -8.32
C GLY A 108 11.02 1.74 -9.61
N ALA A 109 10.20 0.84 -10.18
CA ALA A 109 9.42 1.14 -11.38
C ALA A 109 8.35 2.23 -11.12
N PHE A 110 7.67 2.15 -9.98
CA PHE A 110 6.68 3.14 -9.58
C PHE A 110 7.30 4.54 -9.37
N LEU A 111 8.44 4.65 -8.71
CA LEU A 111 9.10 5.94 -8.50
C LEU A 111 9.59 6.58 -9.81
N THR A 112 10.00 5.76 -10.79
CA THR A 112 10.31 6.26 -12.14
C THR A 112 9.05 6.83 -12.79
N PHE A 113 7.96 6.09 -12.79
CA PHE A 113 6.65 6.55 -13.26
C PHE A 113 6.19 7.85 -12.54
N ALA A 114 6.30 7.90 -11.22
CA ALA A 114 5.88 9.05 -10.42
C ALA A 114 6.69 10.32 -10.77
N ARG A 115 8.01 10.20 -10.99
CA ARG A 115 8.85 11.31 -11.46
C ARG A 115 8.40 11.81 -12.83
N GLU A 116 8.18 10.92 -13.79
CA GLU A 116 7.73 11.26 -15.14
C GLU A 116 6.37 11.96 -15.14
N LYS A 117 5.52 11.66 -14.16
CA LYS A 117 4.19 12.27 -13.98
C LYS A 117 4.18 13.51 -13.08
N GLY A 118 5.35 13.91 -12.54
CA GLY A 118 5.43 15.04 -11.61
C GLY A 118 4.75 14.80 -10.25
N MET A 119 4.64 13.55 -9.83
CA MET A 119 3.97 13.14 -8.59
C MET A 119 4.95 13.13 -7.41
N LEU A 120 5.58 14.26 -7.15
CA LEU A 120 6.55 14.43 -6.06
C LEU A 120 6.18 15.65 -5.21
N PRO A 121 6.57 15.69 -3.92
CA PRO A 121 7.24 14.65 -3.15
C PRO A 121 6.32 13.48 -2.79
N ILE A 122 6.91 12.31 -2.48
CA ILE A 122 6.18 11.16 -1.97
C ILE A 122 6.56 10.95 -0.50
N TYR A 123 5.55 10.81 0.34
CA TYR A 123 5.68 10.47 1.75
C TYR A 123 5.27 9.01 1.98
N SER A 124 5.79 8.39 3.03
CA SER A 124 5.34 7.08 3.50
C SER A 124 5.44 7.02 5.02
N HIS A 125 4.43 6.46 5.68
CA HIS A 125 4.43 6.23 7.10
C HIS A 125 4.85 4.80 7.40
N ILE A 126 5.97 4.63 8.10
CA ILE A 126 6.54 3.31 8.37
C ILE A 126 6.67 3.12 9.87
N ARG A 127 6.09 2.03 10.40
CA ARG A 127 6.24 1.67 11.81
C ARG A 127 7.72 1.48 12.15
N LYS A 128 8.17 2.05 13.26
CA LYS A 128 9.59 2.06 13.70
C LYS A 128 10.18 0.66 13.83
N GLY A 129 9.35 -0.36 14.11
CA GLY A 129 9.77 -1.77 14.16
C GLY A 129 9.68 -2.53 12.82
N ASN A 130 9.14 -1.92 11.74
CA ASN A 130 8.99 -2.59 10.45
C ASN A 130 10.28 -2.52 9.61
N VAL A 131 11.28 -3.28 10.03
CA VAL A 131 12.60 -3.32 9.37
C VAL A 131 12.54 -3.71 7.89
N PRO A 132 11.73 -4.70 7.45
CA PRO A 132 11.59 -5.01 6.03
C PRO A 132 11.14 -3.82 5.18
N SER A 133 10.11 -3.10 5.60
CA SER A 133 9.62 -1.90 4.89
C SER A 133 10.67 -0.79 4.86
N GLN A 134 11.33 -0.52 5.98
CA GLN A 134 12.42 0.47 6.06
C GLN A 134 13.55 0.17 5.06
N ARG A 135 13.95 -1.11 4.93
CA ARG A 135 14.98 -1.54 3.97
C ARG A 135 14.58 -1.27 2.53
N VAL A 136 13.36 -1.59 2.15
CA VAL A 136 12.85 -1.33 0.79
C VAL A 136 12.83 0.17 0.51
N HIS A 137 12.25 0.98 1.41
CA HIS A 137 12.18 2.42 1.24
C HIS A 137 13.57 3.06 1.16
N SER A 138 14.48 2.71 2.08
CA SER A 138 15.85 3.22 2.07
C SER A 138 16.60 2.83 0.79
N ALA A 139 16.48 1.58 0.35
CA ALA A 139 17.10 1.11 -0.90
C ALA A 139 16.58 1.86 -2.14
N CYS A 140 15.35 2.35 -2.10
CA CYS A 140 14.72 3.11 -3.17
C CYS A 140 14.88 4.64 -3.03
N GLY A 141 15.66 5.12 -2.06
CA GLY A 141 16.02 6.53 -1.92
C GLY A 141 15.13 7.37 -1.00
N PHE A 142 14.22 6.74 -0.26
CA PHE A 142 13.51 7.44 0.82
C PHE A 142 14.45 7.70 2.00
N THR A 143 14.23 8.82 2.68
CA THR A 143 14.93 9.19 3.91
C THR A 143 13.92 9.52 5.01
N VAL A 144 14.32 9.34 6.27
CA VAL A 144 13.48 9.74 7.42
C VAL A 144 13.31 11.25 7.41
N TYR A 145 12.06 11.70 7.41
CA TYR A 145 11.68 13.12 7.39
C TYR A 145 11.18 13.61 8.76
N LYS A 146 10.37 12.80 9.47
CA LYS A 146 9.85 13.09 10.81
C LYS A 146 9.82 11.83 11.66
N ASP A 147 10.00 12.00 12.97
CA ASP A 147 9.94 10.91 13.97
C ASP A 147 8.51 10.61 14.46
N LEU A 148 7.52 10.95 13.66
CA LEU A 148 6.11 10.64 13.86
C LEU A 148 5.40 10.62 12.50
N ALA A 149 4.22 10.01 12.44
CA ALA A 149 3.32 10.10 11.31
C ALA A 149 2.15 11.04 11.62
N VAL A 150 1.70 11.78 10.60
CA VAL A 150 0.44 12.54 10.64
C VAL A 150 -0.39 12.06 9.46
N TYR A 151 -1.51 11.39 9.74
CA TYR A 151 -2.38 10.84 8.71
C TYR A 151 -3.23 11.91 8.03
N ILE A 152 -3.94 11.53 6.96
CA ILE A 152 -4.80 12.45 6.17
C ILE A 152 -5.89 13.09 7.04
N ASP A 153 -6.45 12.34 7.98
CA ASP A 153 -7.45 12.81 8.94
C ASP A 153 -6.88 13.71 10.06
N GLY A 154 -5.56 13.95 10.06
CA GLY A 154 -4.86 14.75 11.06
C GLY A 154 -4.44 13.99 12.31
N SER A 155 -4.80 12.72 12.44
CA SER A 155 -4.36 11.89 13.59
C SER A 155 -2.83 11.70 13.58
N VAL A 156 -2.25 11.56 14.76
CA VAL A 156 -0.80 11.47 14.97
C VAL A 156 -0.43 10.10 15.54
N ASP A 157 0.56 9.44 14.93
CA ASP A 157 1.11 8.17 15.41
C ASP A 157 2.62 8.30 15.69
N TYR A 158 2.98 8.22 16.96
CA TYR A 158 4.38 8.25 17.43
C TYR A 158 5.13 6.91 17.27
N LYS A 159 4.42 5.82 16.91
CA LYS A 159 5.00 4.51 16.63
C LYS A 159 5.54 4.39 15.20
N CYS A 160 5.22 5.37 14.36
CA CYS A 160 5.66 5.44 12.97
C CYS A 160 6.62 6.62 12.75
N ASN A 161 7.49 6.48 11.76
CA ASN A 161 8.24 7.58 11.16
C ASN A 161 7.60 7.98 9.83
N THR A 162 7.65 9.26 9.49
CA THR A 162 7.40 9.70 8.12
C THR A 162 8.70 9.67 7.34
N TRP A 163 8.69 8.97 6.23
CA TRP A 163 9.76 8.92 5.23
C TRP A 163 9.39 9.78 4.04
N LYS A 164 10.38 10.33 3.34
CA LYS A 164 10.16 11.22 2.20
C LYS A 164 11.09 10.87 1.05
N PHE A 165 10.55 10.92 -0.16
CA PHE A 165 11.25 10.81 -1.43
C PHE A 165 11.03 12.08 -2.25
N LEU A 166 12.10 12.58 -2.94
CA LEU A 166 12.12 13.81 -3.73
C LEU A 166 12.45 13.54 -5.20
#